data_930c6c7be2e913fa74ea0906b566af2f
#
_entry.id   930c6c7be2e913fa74ea0906b566af2f
#
_cell.length_a   1.000
_cell.length_b   1.000
_cell.length_c   1.000
_cell.angle_alpha   90.00
_cell.angle_beta   90.00
_cell.angle_gamma   90.00
#
_symmetry.space_group_name_H-M   'P 1'
#
loop_
_entity.id
_entity.type
_entity.pdbx_description
1 polymer ?
#
loop_
_entity_poly.entity_id
_entity_poly.type
_entity_poly.pdbx_seq_one_letter_code
_entity_poly.pdbx_strand_id
1 'polypeptide(L)'
;MNDIKLKVIDLSKWNGAFDFITVKASGIDGVIIRTGYGIKAPKQVDNRFEQYYKGAKAAGLYVGAYHYCYAKEAVNAVKEAEFMLELIKGKSFELPVYGDFEEQGKLSKTVCTEMVKAFCNKLEASGAWAGVYSYDTFFKDKLAADIPKRYTCWVARVENIPPKCVPAESVGIWQYSWKGSVNGIKGNVDMDYCYKDFPMLIARKKLNRF
;
A
#
# COMPACT_ATOMS: atom_id res chain seq x y z
N MET A 1 -14.85 -15.56 2.26
CA MET A 1 -13.80 -14.58 2.60
C MET A 1 -12.88 -15.20 3.63
N ASN A 2 -11.59 -14.90 3.57
CA ASN A 2 -10.65 -15.33 4.61
C ASN A 2 -10.92 -14.58 5.91
N ASP A 3 -10.48 -15.14 7.06
CA ASP A 3 -10.59 -14.45 8.35
C ASP A 3 -9.76 -13.17 8.36
N ILE A 4 -10.33 -12.09 8.91
CA ILE A 4 -9.61 -10.83 9.12
C ILE A 4 -8.53 -11.07 10.18
N LYS A 5 -7.27 -10.81 9.82
CA LYS A 5 -6.13 -10.92 10.72
C LYS A 5 -5.80 -9.60 11.40
N LEU A 6 -5.86 -8.49 10.65
CA LEU A 6 -5.54 -7.15 11.16
C LEU A 6 -6.55 -6.13 10.63
N LYS A 7 -6.84 -5.13 11.46
CA LYS A 7 -7.52 -3.89 11.06
C LYS A 7 -6.44 -2.85 10.74
N VAL A 8 -6.46 -2.37 9.53
CA VAL A 8 -5.45 -1.44 9.01
C VAL A 8 -6.14 -0.17 8.52
N ILE A 9 -5.44 0.94 8.54
CA ILE A 9 -5.84 2.19 7.88
C ILE A 9 -4.73 2.63 6.96
N ASP A 10 -5.06 3.36 5.91
CA ASP A 10 -4.03 4.01 5.11
C ASP A 10 -4.07 5.52 5.27
N LEU A 11 -2.88 6.11 5.18
CA LEU A 11 -2.62 7.47 5.62
C LEU A 11 -1.77 8.23 4.61
N SER A 12 -2.10 9.50 4.45
CA SER A 12 -1.31 10.47 3.71
C SER A 12 -1.33 11.83 4.40
N LYS A 13 -0.59 12.79 3.88
CA LYS A 13 -0.57 14.16 4.41
C LYS A 13 -1.96 14.78 4.65
N TRP A 14 -2.97 14.29 3.96
CA TRP A 14 -4.33 14.80 4.04
C TRP A 14 -5.03 14.48 5.37
N ASN A 15 -4.57 13.46 6.11
CA ASN A 15 -5.12 13.11 7.42
C ASN A 15 -4.65 14.04 8.56
N GLY A 16 -3.71 14.97 8.28
CA GLY A 16 -3.30 16.02 9.23
C GLY A 16 -2.43 15.50 10.39
N ALA A 17 -2.50 16.16 11.52
CA ALA A 17 -1.76 15.77 12.72
C ALA A 17 -2.70 15.08 13.71
N PHE A 18 -2.25 13.96 14.28
CA PHE A 18 -2.98 13.17 15.28
C PHE A 18 -2.03 12.34 16.15
N ASP A 19 -2.58 11.70 17.17
CA ASP A 19 -1.83 10.86 18.09
C ASP A 19 -2.00 9.37 17.75
N PHE A 20 -0.90 8.69 17.45
CA PHE A 20 -0.88 7.27 17.12
C PHE A 20 -1.20 6.35 18.31
N ILE A 21 -0.97 6.80 19.55
CA ILE A 21 -1.35 6.03 20.74
C ILE A 21 -2.87 5.91 20.82
N THR A 22 -3.58 7.01 20.56
CA THR A 22 -5.04 7.03 20.50
C THR A 22 -5.57 6.16 19.35
N VAL A 23 -4.92 6.20 18.20
CA VAL A 23 -5.25 5.34 17.04
C VAL A 23 -5.09 3.85 17.41
N LYS A 24 -3.97 3.48 18.04
CA LYS A 24 -3.74 2.11 18.50
C LYS A 24 -4.80 1.67 19.52
N ALA A 25 -5.13 2.52 20.49
CA ALA A 25 -6.13 2.25 21.50
C ALA A 25 -7.55 2.07 20.93
N SER A 26 -7.83 2.60 19.73
CA SER A 26 -9.13 2.41 19.06
C SER A 26 -9.24 1.08 18.30
N GLY A 27 -8.26 0.18 18.45
CA GLY A 27 -8.30 -1.17 17.89
C GLY A 27 -7.75 -1.28 16.47
N ILE A 28 -6.96 -0.30 16.02
CA ILE A 28 -6.19 -0.37 14.78
C ILE A 28 -4.89 -1.15 15.05
N ASP A 29 -4.58 -2.12 14.21
CA ASP A 29 -3.40 -2.97 14.33
C ASP A 29 -2.21 -2.44 13.52
N GLY A 30 -2.48 -1.79 12.39
CA GLY A 30 -1.43 -1.31 11.50
C GLY A 30 -1.86 -0.14 10.63
N VAL A 31 -0.86 0.45 9.97
CA VAL A 31 -1.04 1.59 9.06
C VAL A 31 -0.23 1.39 7.79
N ILE A 32 -0.75 1.83 6.65
CA ILE A 32 -0.01 1.91 5.38
C ILE A 32 0.16 3.38 5.03
N ILE A 33 1.39 3.86 4.91
CA ILE A 33 1.70 5.29 4.85
C ILE A 33 2.21 5.67 3.47
N ARG A 34 1.65 6.73 2.87
CA ARG A 34 2.15 7.25 1.61
C ARG A 34 3.56 7.81 1.76
N THR A 35 4.50 7.30 0.96
CA THR A 35 5.87 7.83 0.90
C THR A 35 5.94 9.13 0.09
N GLY A 36 5.20 9.16 -1.00
CA GLY A 36 5.17 10.25 -1.97
C GLY A 36 4.43 9.83 -3.23
N TYR A 37 4.73 10.50 -4.33
CA TYR A 37 4.11 10.23 -5.62
C TYR A 37 5.04 10.59 -6.79
N GLY A 38 4.87 9.91 -7.92
CA GLY A 38 5.60 10.21 -9.15
C GLY A 38 7.11 9.99 -9.05
N ILE A 39 7.85 10.70 -9.87
CA ILE A 39 9.31 10.61 -9.99
C ILE A 39 9.96 11.72 -9.16
N LYS A 40 11.09 11.45 -8.58
CA LYS A 40 11.92 12.25 -7.67
C LYS A 40 11.85 13.78 -7.89
N ALA A 41 11.05 14.44 -7.05
CA ALA A 41 11.08 15.90 -6.86
C ALA A 41 10.74 16.22 -5.39
N PRO A 42 11.34 17.24 -4.75
CA PRO A 42 11.10 17.55 -3.34
C PRO A 42 9.63 17.71 -2.97
N LYS A 43 8.83 18.35 -3.85
CA LYS A 43 7.39 18.55 -3.65
C LYS A 43 6.55 17.26 -3.76
N GLN A 44 7.13 16.17 -4.24
CA GLN A 44 6.47 14.88 -4.42
C GLN A 44 6.67 13.93 -3.22
N VAL A 45 7.49 14.30 -2.26
CA VAL A 45 7.56 13.61 -0.97
C VAL A 45 6.30 13.89 -0.17
N ASP A 46 5.71 12.88 0.44
CA ASP A 46 4.65 13.12 1.42
C ASP A 46 5.29 13.70 2.70
N ASN A 47 4.98 14.96 3.00
CA ASN A 47 5.61 15.69 4.08
C ASN A 47 5.26 15.17 5.49
N ARG A 48 4.31 14.23 5.60
CA ARG A 48 3.95 13.55 6.84
C ARG A 48 4.57 12.16 6.98
N PHE A 49 5.16 11.61 5.92
CA PHE A 49 5.65 10.24 5.90
C PHE A 49 6.58 9.93 7.09
N GLU A 50 7.62 10.76 7.29
CA GLU A 50 8.58 10.56 8.38
C GLU A 50 7.95 10.67 9.77
N GLN A 51 7.08 11.65 9.95
CA GLN A 51 6.36 11.83 11.20
C GLN A 51 5.44 10.64 11.50
N TYR A 52 4.70 10.20 10.49
CA TYR A 52 3.76 9.10 10.64
C TYR A 52 4.49 7.77 10.87
N TYR A 53 5.57 7.51 10.13
CA TYR A 53 6.39 6.32 10.35
C TYR A 53 6.90 6.24 11.79
N LYS A 54 7.53 7.31 12.29
CA LYS A 54 8.05 7.37 13.67
C LYS A 54 6.93 7.23 14.70
N GLY A 55 5.82 7.93 14.53
CA GLY A 55 4.68 7.88 15.45
C GLY A 55 4.03 6.50 15.50
N ALA A 56 3.80 5.88 14.35
CA ALA A 56 3.22 4.55 14.25
C ALA A 56 4.12 3.48 14.89
N LYS A 57 5.43 3.52 14.61
CA LYS A 57 6.41 2.59 15.22
C LYS A 57 6.48 2.77 16.74
N ALA A 58 6.49 4.00 17.23
CA ALA A 58 6.51 4.30 18.68
C ALA A 58 5.25 3.82 19.39
N ALA A 59 4.09 3.87 18.72
CA ALA A 59 2.82 3.36 19.24
C ALA A 59 2.67 1.82 19.13
N GLY A 60 3.64 1.13 18.55
CA GLY A 60 3.59 -0.33 18.35
C GLY A 60 2.57 -0.77 17.30
N LEU A 61 2.28 0.09 16.31
CA LEU A 61 1.51 -0.28 15.13
C LEU A 61 2.39 -0.98 14.11
N TYR A 62 1.85 -1.96 13.40
CA TYR A 62 2.49 -2.49 12.19
C TYR A 62 2.47 -1.44 11.09
N VAL A 63 3.57 -1.32 10.36
CA VAL A 63 3.72 -0.27 9.33
C VAL A 63 3.96 -0.90 7.97
N GLY A 64 3.23 -0.43 6.97
CA GLY A 64 3.49 -0.60 5.55
C GLY A 64 3.68 0.75 4.88
N ALA A 65 3.96 0.72 3.58
CA ALA A 65 4.11 1.96 2.82
C ALA A 65 3.53 1.83 1.42
N TYR A 66 3.12 2.95 0.83
CA TYR A 66 2.73 2.99 -0.56
C TYR A 66 3.28 4.22 -1.29
N HIS A 67 3.42 4.08 -2.60
CA HIS A 67 3.81 5.17 -3.50
C HIS A 67 2.76 5.37 -4.57
N TYR A 68 2.23 6.59 -4.70
CA TYR A 68 1.22 6.91 -5.69
C TYR A 68 1.85 7.08 -7.08
N CYS A 69 1.49 6.20 -8.02
CA CYS A 69 2.19 6.05 -9.28
C CYS A 69 1.54 6.88 -10.41
N TYR A 70 2.29 7.76 -11.01
CA TYR A 70 1.92 8.51 -12.22
C TYR A 70 2.52 7.95 -13.50
N ALA A 71 3.36 6.93 -13.41
CA ALA A 71 4.02 6.32 -14.55
C ALA A 71 3.02 5.95 -15.65
N LYS A 72 3.45 6.09 -16.91
CA LYS A 72 2.70 5.71 -18.10
C LYS A 72 3.45 4.70 -18.98
N GLU A 73 4.61 4.26 -18.51
CA GLU A 73 5.49 3.28 -19.14
C GLU A 73 6.40 2.61 -18.10
N ALA A 74 6.94 1.44 -18.42
CA ALA A 74 7.71 0.63 -17.48
C ALA A 74 8.98 1.33 -16.96
N VAL A 75 9.68 2.09 -17.80
CA VAL A 75 10.91 2.81 -17.41
C VAL A 75 10.63 3.87 -16.34
N ASN A 76 9.49 4.56 -16.41
CA ASN A 76 9.09 5.53 -15.41
C ASN A 76 8.60 4.85 -14.13
N ALA A 77 7.93 3.70 -14.23
CA ALA A 77 7.56 2.90 -13.07
C ALA A 77 8.78 2.43 -12.26
N VAL A 78 9.89 2.07 -12.94
CA VAL A 78 11.17 1.77 -12.26
C VAL A 78 11.69 2.99 -11.51
N LYS A 79 11.67 4.18 -12.12
CA LYS A 79 12.13 5.43 -11.45
C LYS A 79 11.26 5.79 -10.24
N GLU A 80 9.96 5.55 -10.30
CA GLU A 80 9.06 5.75 -9.15
C GLU A 80 9.36 4.74 -8.03
N ALA A 81 9.65 3.49 -8.36
CA ALA A 81 10.09 2.49 -7.38
C ALA A 81 11.44 2.87 -6.76
N GLU A 82 12.40 3.39 -7.53
CA GLU A 82 13.68 3.89 -7.04
C GLU A 82 13.49 5.05 -6.08
N PHE A 83 12.61 5.99 -6.42
CA PHE A 83 12.28 7.10 -5.53
C PHE A 83 11.63 6.63 -4.23
N MET A 84 10.70 5.69 -4.29
CA MET A 84 10.14 5.07 -3.10
C MET A 84 11.23 4.43 -2.23
N LEU A 85 12.16 3.67 -2.82
CA LEU A 85 13.27 3.03 -2.12
C LEU A 85 14.20 4.05 -1.42
N GLU A 86 14.46 5.19 -2.05
CA GLU A 86 15.20 6.29 -1.39
C GLU A 86 14.49 6.80 -0.14
N LEU A 87 13.15 6.98 -0.20
CA LEU A 87 12.34 7.49 0.90
C LEU A 87 12.22 6.51 2.07
N ILE A 88 12.26 5.21 1.80
CA ILE A 88 12.15 4.17 2.84
C ILE A 88 13.51 3.65 3.33
N LYS A 89 14.61 4.18 2.84
CA LYS A 89 15.97 3.79 3.24
C LYS A 89 16.16 3.95 4.75
N GLY A 90 16.79 2.97 5.39
CA GLY A 90 17.00 2.94 6.84
C GLY A 90 15.77 2.57 7.67
N LYS A 91 14.68 2.13 7.03
CA LYS A 91 13.43 1.78 7.70
C LYS A 91 13.11 0.29 7.57
N SER A 92 12.22 -0.19 8.43
CA SER A 92 11.68 -1.55 8.38
C SER A 92 10.16 -1.54 8.47
N PHE A 93 9.52 -2.48 7.75
CA PHE A 93 8.07 -2.54 7.65
C PHE A 93 7.56 -3.95 7.93
N GLU A 94 6.51 -4.08 8.72
CA GLU A 94 5.84 -5.34 9.05
C GLU A 94 4.71 -5.68 8.07
N LEU A 95 4.24 -4.68 7.32
CA LEU A 95 3.28 -4.84 6.23
C LEU A 95 4.00 -4.66 4.89
N PRO A 96 3.41 -5.11 3.78
CA PRO A 96 4.01 -4.94 2.46
C PRO A 96 4.21 -3.48 2.07
N VAL A 97 5.02 -3.28 1.02
CA VAL A 97 5.18 -1.99 0.35
C VAL A 97 4.52 -2.05 -1.03
N TYR A 98 3.73 -1.03 -1.37
CA TYR A 98 2.83 -1.07 -2.52
C TYR A 98 3.11 0.02 -3.55
N GLY A 99 2.96 -0.34 -4.83
CA GLY A 99 2.69 0.62 -5.88
C GLY A 99 1.18 0.85 -5.99
N ASP A 100 0.77 2.08 -6.00
CA ASP A 100 -0.63 2.52 -6.09
C ASP A 100 -0.91 3.02 -7.51
N PHE A 101 -1.69 2.25 -8.28
CA PHE A 101 -1.94 2.46 -9.70
C PHE A 101 -3.41 2.80 -9.94
N GLU A 102 -3.72 4.08 -10.06
CA GLU A 102 -5.08 4.60 -10.29
C GLU A 102 -5.19 5.48 -11.55
N GLU A 103 -4.07 6.12 -11.96
CA GLU A 103 -4.04 7.13 -13.02
C GLU A 103 -3.92 6.54 -14.44
N GLN A 104 -3.84 5.22 -14.57
CA GLN A 104 -3.49 4.53 -15.80
C GLN A 104 -4.71 4.10 -16.63
N GLY A 105 -5.91 4.57 -16.31
CA GLY A 105 -7.16 4.13 -16.91
C GLY A 105 -7.24 4.24 -18.45
N LYS A 106 -6.50 5.17 -19.05
CA LYS A 106 -6.43 5.33 -20.51
C LYS A 106 -5.40 4.43 -21.21
N LEU A 107 -4.54 3.76 -20.45
CA LEU A 107 -3.48 2.90 -21.00
C LEU A 107 -4.01 1.51 -21.33
N SER A 108 -3.31 0.82 -22.25
CA SER A 108 -3.62 -0.56 -22.58
C SER A 108 -3.29 -1.51 -21.42
N LYS A 109 -3.93 -2.68 -21.42
CA LYS A 109 -3.67 -3.74 -20.46
C LYS A 109 -2.22 -4.19 -20.43
N THR A 110 -1.60 -4.30 -21.60
CA THR A 110 -0.18 -4.67 -21.75
C THR A 110 0.70 -3.66 -21.04
N VAL A 111 0.55 -2.37 -21.34
CA VAL A 111 1.35 -1.30 -20.73
C VAL A 111 1.18 -1.26 -19.21
N CYS A 112 -0.06 -1.32 -18.70
CA CYS A 112 -0.29 -1.35 -17.27
C CYS A 112 0.36 -2.55 -16.59
N THR A 113 0.27 -3.74 -17.22
CA THR A 113 0.90 -4.96 -16.71
C THR A 113 2.42 -4.84 -16.65
N GLU A 114 3.05 -4.32 -17.70
CA GLU A 114 4.50 -4.12 -17.75
C GLU A 114 4.98 -3.11 -16.69
N MET A 115 4.24 -2.03 -16.50
CA MET A 115 4.54 -1.03 -15.47
C MET A 115 4.48 -1.63 -14.06
N VAL A 116 3.40 -2.34 -13.74
CA VAL A 116 3.25 -3.01 -12.44
C VAL A 116 4.37 -4.01 -12.20
N LYS A 117 4.70 -4.83 -13.20
CA LYS A 117 5.83 -5.79 -13.12
C LYS A 117 7.15 -5.06 -12.89
N ALA A 118 7.41 -4.00 -13.63
CA ALA A 118 8.66 -3.24 -13.51
C ALA A 118 8.83 -2.60 -12.13
N PHE A 119 7.77 -1.98 -11.62
CA PHE A 119 7.75 -1.38 -10.27
C PHE A 119 7.99 -2.45 -9.18
N CYS A 120 7.16 -3.50 -9.18
CA CYS A 120 7.24 -4.54 -8.15
C CYS A 120 8.57 -5.31 -8.20
N ASN A 121 9.07 -5.66 -9.39
CA ASN A 121 10.36 -6.33 -9.53
C ASN A 121 11.51 -5.48 -8.99
N LYS A 122 11.47 -4.15 -9.19
CA LYS A 122 12.48 -3.24 -8.65
C LYS A 122 12.46 -3.23 -7.11
N LEU A 123 11.28 -3.21 -6.50
CA LEU A 123 11.13 -3.29 -5.05
C LEU A 123 11.62 -4.65 -4.51
N GLU A 124 11.23 -5.77 -5.14
CA GLU A 124 11.65 -7.11 -4.73
C GLU A 124 13.15 -7.32 -4.81
N ALA A 125 13.80 -6.79 -5.86
CA ALA A 125 15.27 -6.81 -6.01
C ALA A 125 15.99 -6.10 -4.84
N SER A 126 15.29 -5.23 -4.10
CA SER A 126 15.79 -4.55 -2.90
C SER A 126 15.35 -5.21 -1.59
N GLY A 127 14.82 -6.43 -1.65
CA GLY A 127 14.38 -7.18 -0.47
C GLY A 127 12.98 -6.81 0.03
N ALA A 128 12.16 -6.18 -0.78
CA ALA A 128 10.79 -5.85 -0.42
C ALA A 128 9.82 -7.03 -0.56
N TRP A 129 8.82 -7.07 0.31
CA TRP A 129 7.56 -7.73 0.01
C TRP A 129 6.70 -6.73 -0.78
N ALA A 130 6.79 -6.80 -2.10
CA ALA A 130 6.09 -5.88 -2.99
C ALA A 130 4.63 -6.26 -3.20
N GLY A 131 3.77 -5.27 -3.34
CA GLY A 131 2.36 -5.43 -3.65
C GLY A 131 1.82 -4.37 -4.61
N VAL A 132 0.60 -4.58 -5.04
CA VAL A 132 -0.13 -3.71 -5.97
C VAL A 132 -1.41 -3.25 -5.31
N TYR A 133 -1.62 -1.94 -5.25
CA TYR A 133 -2.91 -1.34 -4.91
C TYR A 133 -3.58 -0.81 -6.16
N SER A 134 -4.86 -1.07 -6.28
CA SER A 134 -5.79 -0.41 -7.19
C SER A 134 -7.24 -0.79 -6.85
N TYR A 135 -8.20 -0.20 -7.57
CA TYR A 135 -9.59 -0.64 -7.45
C TYR A 135 -9.84 -1.98 -8.15
N ASP A 136 -10.84 -2.70 -7.65
CA ASP A 136 -11.18 -4.08 -8.03
C ASP A 136 -11.28 -4.26 -9.56
N THR A 137 -11.94 -3.33 -10.26
CA THR A 137 -12.08 -3.41 -11.73
C THR A 137 -10.77 -3.20 -12.47
N PHE A 138 -9.82 -2.43 -11.93
CA PHE A 138 -8.51 -2.22 -12.57
C PHE A 138 -7.75 -3.55 -12.71
N PHE A 139 -7.79 -4.39 -11.68
CA PHE A 139 -7.16 -5.72 -11.73
C PHE A 139 -7.70 -6.56 -12.89
N LYS A 140 -9.01 -6.52 -13.16
CA LYS A 140 -9.64 -7.25 -14.26
C LYS A 140 -9.34 -6.62 -15.61
N ASP A 141 -9.52 -5.30 -15.71
CA ASP A 141 -9.58 -4.62 -17.00
C ASP A 141 -8.20 -4.17 -17.49
N LYS A 142 -7.27 -3.91 -16.57
CA LYS A 142 -5.96 -3.31 -16.85
C LYS A 142 -4.75 -4.19 -16.55
N LEU A 143 -4.92 -5.32 -15.86
CA LEU A 143 -3.80 -6.19 -15.52
C LEU A 143 -3.98 -7.60 -16.10
N ALA A 144 -2.87 -8.20 -16.50
CA ALA A 144 -2.84 -9.61 -16.91
C ALA A 144 -3.19 -10.52 -15.70
N ALA A 145 -3.80 -11.66 -15.96
CA ALA A 145 -4.33 -12.56 -14.94
C ALA A 145 -3.24 -13.21 -14.05
N ASP A 146 -1.98 -13.11 -14.42
CA ASP A 146 -0.84 -13.59 -13.62
C ASP A 146 -0.44 -12.60 -12.52
N ILE A 147 -0.76 -11.31 -12.65
CA ILE A 147 -0.41 -10.28 -11.65
C ILE A 147 -0.96 -10.60 -10.26
N PRO A 148 -2.27 -10.87 -10.07
CA PRO A 148 -2.81 -11.18 -8.75
C PRO A 148 -2.26 -12.50 -8.15
N LYS A 149 -1.75 -13.40 -8.98
CA LYS A 149 -1.12 -14.65 -8.54
C LYS A 149 0.33 -14.45 -8.10
N ARG A 150 0.99 -13.43 -8.65
CA ARG A 150 2.42 -13.16 -8.46
C ARG A 150 2.68 -12.18 -7.32
N TYR A 151 1.88 -11.14 -7.19
CA TYR A 151 2.06 -10.08 -6.21
C TYR A 151 0.89 -10.02 -5.23
N THR A 152 1.16 -9.54 -4.02
CA THR A 152 0.10 -9.28 -3.04
C THR A 152 -0.80 -8.15 -3.53
N CYS A 153 -2.11 -8.37 -3.53
CA CYS A 153 -3.08 -7.37 -3.92
C CYS A 153 -3.67 -6.65 -2.70
N TRP A 154 -3.63 -5.33 -2.73
CA TRP A 154 -4.42 -4.45 -1.89
C TRP A 154 -5.50 -3.84 -2.78
N VAL A 155 -6.75 -4.21 -2.52
CA VAL A 155 -7.85 -3.98 -3.46
C VAL A 155 -8.85 -3.00 -2.85
N ALA A 156 -9.08 -1.88 -3.52
CA ALA A 156 -10.14 -0.95 -3.15
C ALA A 156 -11.48 -1.40 -3.75
N ARG A 157 -12.43 -1.63 -2.87
CA ARG A 157 -13.83 -1.82 -3.20
C ARG A 157 -14.68 -1.45 -2.01
N VAL A 158 -15.27 -0.28 -2.07
CA VAL A 158 -16.07 0.30 -0.98
C VAL A 158 -17.50 -0.24 -0.96
N GLU A 159 -18.34 0.27 -0.04
CA GLU A 159 -19.74 -0.13 0.12
C GLU A 159 -19.95 -1.52 0.77
N ASN A 160 -18.97 -2.01 1.53
CA ASN A 160 -19.01 -3.33 2.19
C ASN A 160 -19.25 -4.50 1.21
N ILE A 161 -18.87 -4.33 -0.05
CA ILE A 161 -18.94 -5.36 -1.07
C ILE A 161 -17.53 -5.91 -1.28
N PRO A 162 -17.26 -7.18 -0.96
CA PRO A 162 -15.92 -7.76 -1.13
C PRO A 162 -15.40 -7.68 -2.58
N PRO A 163 -14.07 -7.59 -2.77
CA PRO A 163 -13.46 -7.73 -4.09
C PRO A 163 -13.90 -9.02 -4.79
N LYS A 164 -14.15 -8.93 -6.09
CA LYS A 164 -14.58 -10.09 -6.90
C LYS A 164 -13.81 -10.24 -8.20
N CYS A 165 -13.01 -9.24 -8.56
CA CYS A 165 -12.19 -9.28 -9.77
C CYS A 165 -10.78 -9.83 -9.53
N VAL A 166 -10.41 -10.02 -8.26
CA VAL A 166 -9.17 -10.62 -7.81
C VAL A 166 -9.49 -11.93 -7.09
N PRO A 167 -8.77 -13.05 -7.35
CA PRO A 167 -8.95 -14.29 -6.61
C PRO A 167 -8.83 -14.05 -5.10
N ALA A 168 -9.74 -14.61 -4.30
CA ALA A 168 -9.82 -14.34 -2.86
C ALA A 168 -8.51 -14.63 -2.11
N GLU A 169 -7.78 -15.67 -2.52
CA GLU A 169 -6.47 -16.04 -1.97
C GLU A 169 -5.37 -15.03 -2.29
N SER A 170 -5.55 -14.23 -3.36
CA SER A 170 -4.61 -13.18 -3.78
C SER A 170 -4.86 -11.83 -3.10
N VAL A 171 -6.06 -11.62 -2.56
CA VAL A 171 -6.38 -10.42 -1.78
C VAL A 171 -5.64 -10.49 -0.45
N GLY A 172 -4.62 -9.67 -0.30
CA GLY A 172 -3.89 -9.52 0.96
C GLY A 172 -4.57 -8.51 1.88
N ILE A 173 -5.00 -7.41 1.29
CA ILE A 173 -5.70 -6.31 1.98
C ILE A 173 -6.88 -5.86 1.13
N TRP A 174 -8.00 -5.54 1.79
CA TRP A 174 -9.19 -4.97 1.18
C TRP A 174 -9.50 -3.61 1.80
N GLN A 175 -9.39 -2.53 1.02
CA GLN A 175 -9.87 -1.21 1.41
C GLN A 175 -11.39 -1.18 1.18
N TYR A 176 -12.13 -1.18 2.30
CA TYR A 176 -13.58 -1.33 2.28
C TYR A 176 -14.34 -0.03 2.49
N SER A 177 -13.66 1.04 2.90
CA SER A 177 -14.29 2.34 3.12
C SER A 177 -13.30 3.49 2.97
N TRP A 178 -13.76 4.58 2.38
CA TRP A 178 -13.07 5.89 2.33
C TRP A 178 -13.66 6.89 3.32
N LYS A 179 -14.60 6.45 4.15
CA LYS A 179 -15.39 7.32 5.06
C LYS A 179 -15.38 6.75 6.49
N GLY A 180 -14.31 6.06 6.86
CA GLY A 180 -14.15 5.57 8.20
C GLY A 180 -13.91 6.69 9.21
N SER A 181 -14.12 6.38 10.48
CA SER A 181 -13.81 7.27 11.60
C SER A 181 -12.94 6.51 12.60
N VAL A 182 -11.83 7.10 12.98
CA VAL A 182 -10.89 6.53 13.95
C VAL A 182 -10.61 7.58 15.03
N ASN A 183 -10.71 7.19 16.30
CA ASN A 183 -10.42 8.12 17.39
C ASN A 183 -9.01 8.68 17.25
N GLY A 184 -8.89 9.99 17.43
CA GLY A 184 -7.63 10.71 17.29
C GLY A 184 -7.41 11.33 15.91
N ILE A 185 -8.08 10.85 14.85
CA ILE A 185 -7.98 11.41 13.49
C ILE A 185 -9.22 12.23 13.17
N LYS A 186 -9.01 13.46 12.70
CA LYS A 186 -10.12 14.32 12.27
C LYS A 186 -10.49 14.02 10.81
N GLY A 187 -11.80 13.88 10.55
CA GLY A 187 -12.32 13.63 9.20
C GLY A 187 -12.34 12.17 8.81
N ASN A 188 -12.46 11.92 7.53
CA ASN A 188 -12.53 10.56 6.98
C ASN A 188 -11.15 9.89 6.96
N VAL A 189 -11.16 8.59 7.20
CA VAL A 189 -9.99 7.73 7.14
C VAL A 189 -10.30 6.52 6.27
N ASP A 190 -9.38 6.13 5.44
CA ASP A 190 -9.47 4.93 4.64
C ASP A 190 -9.25 3.69 5.51
N MET A 191 -10.18 2.73 5.42
CA MET A 191 -10.26 1.58 6.31
C MET A 191 -10.04 0.28 5.55
N ASP A 192 -9.21 -0.58 6.11
CA ASP A 192 -8.75 -1.80 5.49
C ASP A 192 -8.90 -3.04 6.37
N TYR A 193 -9.27 -4.16 5.75
CA TYR A 193 -9.14 -5.49 6.34
C TYR A 193 -7.92 -6.20 5.74
N CYS A 194 -7.01 -6.63 6.60
CA CYS A 194 -5.86 -7.45 6.20
C CYS A 194 -6.16 -8.93 6.48
N TYR A 195 -6.03 -9.78 5.48
CA TYR A 195 -6.35 -11.21 5.53
C TYR A 195 -5.13 -12.12 5.72
N LYS A 196 -3.92 -11.57 5.68
CA LYS A 196 -2.67 -12.32 5.84
C LYS A 196 -1.91 -11.82 7.05
N ASP A 197 -1.27 -12.73 7.76
CA ASP A 197 -0.33 -12.39 8.83
C ASP A 197 1.00 -11.94 8.22
N PHE A 198 0.99 -10.75 7.60
CA PHE A 198 2.20 -10.19 7.00
C PHE A 198 3.34 -9.98 8.00
N PRO A 199 3.10 -9.52 9.24
CA PRO A 199 4.16 -9.37 10.22
C PRO A 199 4.96 -10.67 10.40
N MET A 200 4.29 -11.80 10.59
CA MET A 200 4.94 -13.11 10.72
C MET A 200 5.61 -13.53 9.41
N LEU A 201 4.94 -13.37 8.27
CA LEU A 201 5.45 -13.80 6.97
C LEU A 201 6.70 -13.02 6.55
N ILE A 202 6.69 -11.69 6.72
CA ILE A 202 7.81 -10.78 6.39
C ILE A 202 9.00 -11.04 7.32
N ALA A 203 8.75 -11.19 8.62
CA ALA A 203 9.80 -11.53 9.59
C ALA A 203 10.48 -12.87 9.27
N ARG A 204 9.69 -13.91 8.97
CA ARG A 204 10.20 -15.24 8.59
C ARG A 204 11.06 -15.20 7.34
N LYS A 205 10.70 -14.39 6.35
CA LYS A 205 11.45 -14.24 5.09
C LYS A 205 12.56 -13.20 5.17
N LYS A 206 12.70 -12.48 6.28
CA LYS A 206 13.68 -11.40 6.50
C LYS A 206 13.60 -10.28 5.45
N LEU A 207 12.39 -9.96 4.98
CA LEU A 207 12.13 -8.91 3.99
C LEU A 207 11.82 -7.56 4.65
N ASN A 208 11.67 -6.51 3.83
CA ASN A 208 11.28 -5.13 4.21
C ASN A 208 12.23 -4.48 5.23
N ARG A 209 13.52 -4.73 5.09
CA ARG A 209 14.59 -4.05 5.84
C ARG A 209 15.46 -3.29 4.85
N PHE A 210 15.35 -1.97 4.83
CA PHE A 210 15.98 -1.10 3.83
C PHE A 210 17.11 -0.26 4.38
#